data_95d6d91659532f3f8d5b8e3ce385bb92
#
_entry.id   95d6d91659532f3f8d5b8e3ce385bb92
#
_cell.length_a   1.000
_cell.length_b   1.000
_cell.length_c   1.000
_cell.angle_alpha   90.00
_cell.angle_beta   90.00
_cell.angle_gamma   90.00
#
_symmetry.space_group_name_H-M   'P 1'
#
loop_
_entity.id
_entity.type
_entity.pdbx_description
1 polymer ?
#
loop_
_entity_poly.entity_id
_entity_poly.type
_entity_poly.pdbx_seq_one_letter_code
_entity_poly.pdbx_strand_id
1 'polypeptide(L)'
;MTTEEILQSVTSICAAFHPKEMLLFGSRAKGCATARSDFDIAVSGVASFDALKEAIDSIPTLYSFDVINLDTCKNELLLEDIRTYGRKIL
;
A
#
# COMPACT_ATOMS: atom_id res chain seq x y z
N MET A 1 1.31 -16.91 -5.87
CA MET A 1 2.31 -15.81 -5.79
C MET A 1 2.90 -15.74 -4.39
N THR A 2 4.20 -15.51 -4.27
CA THR A 2 4.83 -15.24 -2.99
C THR A 2 4.52 -13.81 -2.55
N THR A 3 4.73 -13.49 -1.28
CA THR A 3 4.55 -12.12 -0.78
C THR A 3 5.48 -11.13 -1.47
N GLU A 4 6.71 -11.55 -1.81
CA GLU A 4 7.65 -10.73 -2.58
C GLU A 4 7.13 -10.42 -3.98
N GLU A 5 6.59 -11.41 -4.67
CA GLU A 5 6.00 -11.23 -6.00
C GLU A 5 4.81 -10.28 -5.96
N ILE A 6 3.98 -10.38 -4.92
CA ILE A 6 2.83 -9.49 -4.71
C ILE A 6 3.32 -8.06 -4.50
N LEU A 7 4.32 -7.83 -3.66
CA LEU A 7 4.88 -6.50 -3.43
C LEU A 7 5.50 -5.92 -4.69
N GLN A 8 6.18 -6.74 -5.49
CA GLN A 8 6.73 -6.31 -6.78
C GLN A 8 5.62 -5.88 -7.74
N SER A 9 4.53 -6.64 -7.79
CA SER A 9 3.37 -6.30 -8.63
C SER A 9 2.73 -5.00 -8.18
N VAL A 10 2.54 -4.82 -6.86
CA VAL A 10 1.99 -3.59 -6.29
C VAL A 10 2.89 -2.40 -6.62
N THR A 11 4.20 -2.55 -6.44
CA THR A 11 5.17 -1.50 -6.72
C THR A 11 5.16 -1.11 -8.19
N SER A 12 5.13 -2.08 -9.09
CA SER A 12 5.08 -1.84 -10.53
C SER A 12 3.81 -1.10 -10.95
N ILE A 13 2.66 -1.50 -10.40
CA ILE A 13 1.38 -0.84 -10.66
C ILE A 13 1.43 0.60 -10.16
N CYS A 14 1.87 0.81 -8.93
CA CYS A 14 1.95 2.16 -8.36
C CYS A 14 2.93 3.04 -9.12
N ALA A 15 4.06 2.51 -9.56
CA ALA A 15 5.04 3.28 -10.32
C ALA A 15 4.46 3.86 -11.61
N ALA A 16 3.52 3.14 -12.24
CA ALA A 16 2.84 3.61 -13.45
C ALA A 16 1.96 4.85 -13.19
N PHE A 17 1.54 5.07 -11.95
CA PHE A 17 0.74 6.23 -11.56
C PHE A 17 1.58 7.40 -11.04
N HIS A 18 2.90 7.25 -11.00
CA HIS A 18 3.85 8.30 -10.58
C HIS A 18 3.51 8.93 -9.22
N PRO A 19 3.35 8.13 -8.14
CA PRO A 19 3.05 8.69 -6.83
C PRO A 19 4.21 9.51 -6.29
N LYS A 20 3.90 10.49 -5.46
CA LYS A 20 4.92 11.24 -4.75
C LYS A 20 5.58 10.39 -3.66
N GLU A 21 4.76 9.62 -2.96
CA GLU A 21 5.22 8.66 -1.95
C GLU A 21 4.39 7.39 -2.01
N MET A 22 5.01 6.28 -1.70
CA MET A 22 4.34 4.99 -1.54
C MET A 22 4.96 4.26 -0.36
N LEU A 23 4.13 3.87 0.58
CA LEU A 23 4.56 3.24 1.83
C LEU A 23 3.79 1.94 2.07
N LEU A 24 4.51 0.94 2.59
CA LEU A 24 3.88 -0.24 3.17
C LEU A 24 3.73 0.04 4.67
N PHE A 25 2.54 -0.16 5.21
CA PHE A 25 2.29 0.06 6.63
C PHE A 25 1.56 -1.14 7.26
N GLY A 26 1.14 -1.02 8.50
CA GLY A 26 0.47 -2.09 9.21
C GLY A 26 1.41 -3.21 9.63
N SER A 27 0.85 -4.41 9.82
CA SER A 27 1.59 -5.55 10.38
C SER A 27 2.80 -5.98 9.53
N ARG A 28 2.70 -5.87 8.20
CA ARG A 28 3.81 -6.26 7.33
C ARG A 28 5.00 -5.31 7.43
N ALA A 29 4.73 -4.03 7.66
CA ALA A 29 5.80 -3.05 7.89
C ALA A 29 6.45 -3.22 9.27
N LYS A 30 5.66 -3.61 10.26
CA LYS A 30 6.12 -3.81 11.64
C LYS A 30 6.83 -5.15 11.86
N GLY A 31 6.82 -6.04 10.88
CA GLY A 31 7.42 -7.36 11.00
C GLY A 31 6.62 -8.36 11.82
N CYS A 32 5.35 -8.06 12.13
CA CYS A 32 4.45 -8.95 12.87
C CYS A 32 3.36 -9.58 11.99
N ALA A 33 3.55 -9.52 10.67
CA ALA A 33 2.60 -10.10 9.73
C ALA A 33 2.60 -11.62 9.79
N THR A 34 1.40 -12.20 9.64
CA THR A 34 1.23 -13.63 9.43
C THR A 34 1.06 -13.91 7.94
N ALA A 35 1.01 -15.19 7.56
CA ALA A 35 0.76 -15.57 6.17
C ALA A 35 -0.58 -15.08 5.63
N ARG A 36 -1.52 -14.70 6.49
CA ARG A 36 -2.85 -14.23 6.13
C ARG A 36 -3.05 -12.72 6.28
N SER A 37 -2.01 -12.00 6.70
CA SER A 37 -2.10 -10.55 6.88
C SER A 37 -2.35 -9.84 5.55
N ASP A 38 -3.23 -8.84 5.58
CA ASP A 38 -3.49 -7.99 4.41
C ASP A 38 -2.27 -7.11 4.09
N PHE A 39 -2.23 -6.63 2.87
CA PHE A 39 -1.23 -5.65 2.45
C PHE A 39 -1.82 -4.26 2.62
N ASP A 40 -1.23 -3.47 3.50
CA ASP A 40 -1.65 -2.10 3.78
C ASP A 40 -0.71 -1.15 3.06
N ILE A 41 -1.24 -0.41 2.10
CA ILE A 41 -0.49 0.47 1.20
C ILE A 41 -0.98 1.90 1.36
N ALA A 42 -0.06 2.84 1.54
CA ALA A 42 -0.38 4.26 1.58
C ALA A 42 0.33 4.98 0.44
N VAL A 43 -0.39 5.82 -0.28
CA VAL A 43 0.15 6.58 -1.41
C VAL A 43 -0.21 8.04 -1.32
N SER A 44 0.63 8.91 -1.88
CA SER A 44 0.33 10.34 -2.03
C SER A 44 0.73 10.82 -3.42
N GLY A 45 0.13 11.94 -3.85
CA GLY A 45 0.45 12.56 -5.13
C GLY A 45 -0.03 11.78 -6.34
N VAL A 46 -1.10 10.99 -6.21
CA VAL A 46 -1.67 10.22 -7.30
C VAL A 46 -2.92 10.95 -7.83
N ALA A 47 -2.92 11.29 -9.12
CA ALA A 47 -4.04 11.99 -9.74
C ALA A 47 -5.30 11.13 -9.84
N SER A 48 -5.15 9.82 -10.05
CA SER A 48 -6.26 8.88 -10.25
C SER A 48 -6.20 7.77 -9.21
N PHE A 49 -6.45 8.11 -7.95
CA PHE A 49 -6.37 7.17 -6.85
C PHE A 49 -7.30 5.96 -7.03
N ASP A 50 -8.53 6.19 -7.49
CA ASP A 50 -9.50 5.10 -7.67
C ASP A 50 -9.03 4.10 -8.73
N ALA A 51 -8.43 4.57 -9.80
CA ALA A 51 -7.86 3.72 -10.84
C ALA A 51 -6.67 2.91 -10.29
N LEU A 52 -5.83 3.52 -9.47
CA LEU A 52 -4.72 2.84 -8.81
C LEU A 52 -5.23 1.72 -7.90
N LYS A 53 -6.23 2.02 -7.07
CA LYS A 53 -6.83 1.05 -6.16
C LYS A 53 -7.42 -0.13 -6.92
N GLU A 54 -8.15 0.13 -8.00
CA GLU A 54 -8.69 -0.92 -8.87
C GLU A 54 -7.60 -1.80 -9.48
N ALA A 55 -6.53 -1.17 -9.95
CA ALA A 55 -5.41 -1.91 -10.53
C ALA A 55 -4.74 -2.82 -9.51
N ILE A 56 -4.59 -2.36 -8.27
CA ILE A 56 -4.04 -3.19 -7.19
C ILE A 56 -5.00 -4.34 -6.85
N ASP A 57 -6.29 -4.05 -6.75
CA ASP A 57 -7.29 -5.08 -6.43
C ASP A 57 -7.41 -6.14 -7.53
N SER A 58 -6.94 -5.86 -8.73
CA SER A 58 -6.97 -6.82 -9.85
C SER A 58 -5.81 -7.82 -9.82
N ILE A 59 -4.86 -7.68 -8.89
CA ILE A 59 -3.75 -8.63 -8.76
C ILE A 59 -4.32 -10.01 -8.39
N PRO A 60 -3.97 -11.08 -9.15
CA PRO A 60 -4.56 -12.41 -8.95
C PRO A 60 -3.98 -13.10 -7.70
N THR A 61 -4.51 -12.78 -6.55
CA THR A 61 -4.08 -13.33 -5.28
C THR A 61 -5.28 -13.42 -4.32
N LEU A 62 -5.16 -14.29 -3.32
CA LEU A 62 -6.16 -14.43 -2.26
C LEU A 62 -5.97 -13.38 -1.15
N TYR A 63 -4.86 -12.64 -1.17
CA TYR A 63 -4.62 -11.58 -0.20
C TYR A 63 -5.51 -10.37 -0.51
N SER A 64 -5.91 -9.69 0.55
CA SER A 64 -6.63 -8.41 0.43
C SER A 64 -5.66 -7.25 0.50
N PHE A 65 -6.04 -6.14 -0.12
CA PHE A 65 -5.25 -4.92 -0.12
C PHE A 65 -6.06 -3.78 0.50
N ASP A 66 -5.47 -3.06 1.43
CA ASP A 66 -6.03 -1.84 1.97
C ASP A 66 -5.18 -0.66 1.47
N VAL A 67 -5.75 0.13 0.57
CA VAL A 67 -5.03 1.22 -0.08
C VAL A 67 -5.56 2.55 0.44
N ILE A 68 -4.69 3.33 1.06
CA ILE A 68 -5.03 4.61 1.68
C ILE A 68 -4.43 5.75 0.86
N ASN A 69 -5.26 6.76 0.59
CA ASN A 69 -4.82 8.00 -0.03
C ASN A 69 -4.40 8.98 1.07
N LEU A 70 -3.09 9.20 1.21
CA LEU A 70 -2.55 10.09 2.23
C LEU A 70 -3.00 11.55 2.05
N ASP A 71 -3.29 11.95 0.81
CA ASP A 71 -3.70 13.33 0.52
C ASP A 71 -5.09 13.66 1.06
N THR A 72 -5.94 12.66 1.24
CA THR A 72 -7.32 12.83 1.69
C THR A 72 -7.61 12.20 3.05
N CYS A 73 -6.68 11.44 3.58
CA CYS A 73 -6.85 10.75 4.86
C CYS A 73 -6.88 11.76 6.01
N LYS A 74 -7.94 11.71 6.81
CA LYS A 74 -8.13 12.60 7.97
C LYS A 74 -7.97 11.89 9.31
N ASN A 75 -7.65 10.60 9.29
CA ASN A 75 -7.43 9.84 10.52
C ASN A 75 -6.01 10.08 11.02
N GLU A 76 -5.88 10.96 11.99
CA GLU A 76 -4.59 11.39 12.54
C GLU A 76 -3.80 10.25 13.18
N LEU A 77 -4.48 9.33 13.87
CA LEU A 77 -3.83 8.18 14.50
C LEU A 77 -3.25 7.24 13.44
N LEU A 78 -3.98 7.02 12.37
CA LEU A 78 -3.51 6.20 11.25
C LEU A 78 -2.32 6.85 10.56
N LEU A 79 -2.39 8.16 10.30
CA LEU A 79 -1.29 8.90 9.68
C LEU A 79 -0.02 8.84 10.53
N GLU A 80 -0.16 8.96 11.85
CA GLU A 80 0.97 8.86 12.77
C GLU A 80 1.59 7.46 12.74
N ASP A 81 0.77 6.41 12.73
CA ASP A 81 1.23 5.03 12.62
C ASP A 81 2.00 4.80 11.32
N ILE A 82 1.47 5.31 10.22
CA ILE A 82 2.11 5.20 8.90
C ILE A 82 3.47 5.91 8.91
N ARG A 83 3.55 7.10 9.47
CA ARG A 83 4.80 7.87 9.54
C ARG A 83 5.84 7.22 10.44
N THR A 84 5.40 6.57 11.52
CA THR A 84 6.30 5.95 12.50
C THR A 84 6.82 4.61 12.00
N TYR A 85 5.96 3.76 11.45
CA TYR A 85 6.27 2.38 11.09
C TYR A 85 6.25 2.10 9.60
N GLY A 86 5.73 3.02 8.79
CA GLY A 86 5.64 2.82 7.36
C GLY A 86 7.01 2.66 6.70
N ARG A 87 7.08 1.75 5.73
CA ARG A 87 8.30 1.48 4.97
C ARG A 87 8.13 2.03 3.56
N LYS A 88 9.02 2.93 3.18
CA LYS A 88 8.99 3.52 1.85
C LYS A 88 9.32 2.46 0.80
N ILE A 89 8.46 2.32 -0.21
CA ILE A 89 8.63 1.33 -1.27
C ILE A 89 9.11 1.99 -2.57
N LEU A 90 8.71 3.25 -2.77
CA LEU A 90 9.14 4.06 -3.91
C LEU A 90 9.75 5.36 -3.45
#